data_40766dfa4fccc000196a9951406f0756
#
_entry.id   40766dfa4fccc000196a9951406f0756
#
_cell.length_a   1.000
_cell.length_b   1.000
_cell.length_c   1.000
_cell.angle_alpha   90.00
_cell.angle_beta   90.00
_cell.angle_gamma   90.00
#
_symmetry.space_group_name_H-M   'P 1'
#
loop_
_entity.id
_entity.type
_entity.pdbx_description
1 polymer ?
#
loop_
_entity_poly.entity_id
_entity_poly.type
_entity_poly.pdbx_seq_one_letter_code
_entity_poly.pdbx_strand_id
1 'polypeptide(L)'
;MISVENVSKTFTLHYQGSAAIEVMRGAALSVGPGECVALTGPSGVGKSTLMRMIYGNYLAASGAIQVGELDVVRAAPREIIALRRETLGYVSQFLRVVPRVPTLDVVAEPLLALGVDSDVAQDRARELLTRLNIPETLWGLSPTTFSGGEQQRVNIARGFAHPYPALLLDEPTASLDPVNRAEVLVLVHEAKARGAAIIGIFHDKAAREELCDREVDLGAFTTGRAA
;
A
#
# COMPACT_ATOMS: atom_id res chain seq x y z
N MET A 1 -11.30 11.56 -0.83
CA MET A 1 -11.37 10.10 -0.76
C MET A 1 -10.59 9.55 0.44
N ILE A 2 -9.35 9.96 0.65
CA ILE A 2 -8.60 9.71 1.89
C ILE A 2 -8.39 11.05 2.60
N SER A 3 -8.68 11.15 3.91
CA SER A 3 -8.37 12.31 4.75
C SER A 3 -7.68 11.87 6.04
N VAL A 4 -6.64 12.59 6.42
CA VAL A 4 -5.90 12.42 7.67
C VAL A 4 -5.92 13.77 8.37
N GLU A 5 -6.47 13.83 9.59
CA GLU A 5 -6.71 15.08 10.31
C GLU A 5 -6.12 15.03 11.71
N ASN A 6 -5.10 15.85 11.94
CA ASN A 6 -4.44 16.02 13.24
C ASN A 6 -4.01 14.69 13.89
N VAL A 7 -3.51 13.74 13.08
CA VAL A 7 -3.15 12.40 13.53
C VAL A 7 -1.81 12.39 14.24
N SER A 8 -1.77 11.80 15.43
CA SER A 8 -0.55 11.60 16.20
C SER A 8 -0.33 10.13 16.50
N LYS A 9 0.94 9.72 16.61
CA LYS A 9 1.33 8.34 16.93
C LYS A 9 2.51 8.29 17.87
N THR A 10 2.35 7.56 18.97
CA THR A 10 3.40 7.21 19.92
C THR A 10 3.46 5.70 20.07
N PHE A 11 4.65 5.12 20.09
CA PHE A 11 4.89 3.73 20.46
C PHE A 11 5.48 3.67 21.86
N THR A 12 4.98 2.75 22.69
CA THR A 12 5.52 2.48 24.03
C THR A 12 6.35 1.19 23.98
N LEU A 13 7.63 1.28 24.35
CA LEU A 13 8.54 0.15 24.41
C LEU A 13 8.47 -0.48 25.81
N HIS A 14 7.54 -1.41 26.01
CA HIS A 14 7.29 -2.03 27.33
C HIS A 14 8.52 -2.76 27.92
N TYR A 15 9.40 -3.29 27.06
CA TYR A 15 10.60 -4.03 27.50
C TYR A 15 11.83 -3.14 27.76
N GLN A 16 11.73 -1.82 27.52
CA GLN A 16 12.82 -0.85 27.72
C GLN A 16 12.35 0.31 28.60
N GLY A 17 11.95 0.00 29.84
CA GLY A 17 11.54 1.01 30.81
C GLY A 17 10.30 1.82 30.43
N SER A 18 9.42 1.28 29.57
CA SER A 18 8.22 1.97 29.08
C SER A 18 8.53 3.27 28.33
N ALA A 19 9.69 3.35 27.68
CA ALA A 19 10.04 4.52 26.86
C ALA A 19 8.98 4.79 25.79
N ALA A 20 8.50 6.03 25.72
CA ALA A 20 7.54 6.48 24.71
C ALA A 20 8.29 7.12 23.54
N ILE A 21 8.09 6.58 22.33
CA ILE A 21 8.65 7.14 21.10
C ILE A 21 7.51 7.79 20.32
N GLU A 22 7.48 9.10 20.30
CA GLU A 22 6.57 9.87 19.45
C GLU A 22 7.09 9.85 18.02
N VAL A 23 6.32 9.26 17.10
CA VAL A 23 6.69 9.11 15.69
C VAL A 23 6.18 10.26 14.86
N MET A 24 4.98 10.75 15.16
CA MET A 24 4.38 11.92 14.49
C MET A 24 3.37 12.61 15.39
N ARG A 25 3.19 13.90 15.14
CA ARG A 25 2.24 14.77 15.84
C ARG A 25 1.50 15.65 14.86
N GLY A 26 0.16 15.60 14.91
CA GLY A 26 -0.69 16.51 14.15
C GLY A 26 -0.60 16.33 12.63
N ALA A 27 -0.28 15.14 12.15
CA ALA A 27 -0.19 14.88 10.72
C ALA A 27 -1.53 15.14 10.03
N ALA A 28 -1.48 15.84 8.91
CA ALA A 28 -2.66 16.19 8.12
C ALA A 28 -2.36 16.10 6.62
N LEU A 29 -3.22 15.43 5.88
CA LEU A 29 -3.22 15.37 4.42
C LEU A 29 -4.59 14.91 3.92
N SER A 30 -4.91 15.25 2.67
CA SER A 30 -6.09 14.72 1.99
C SER A 30 -5.69 14.24 0.60
N VAL A 31 -6.41 13.26 0.05
CA VAL A 31 -6.19 12.76 -1.31
C VAL A 31 -7.55 12.58 -1.99
N GLY A 32 -7.73 13.29 -3.08
CA GLY A 32 -8.94 13.23 -3.91
C GLY A 32 -8.98 12.03 -4.85
N PRO A 33 -10.14 11.76 -5.48
CA PRO A 33 -10.23 10.78 -6.55
C PRO A 33 -9.31 11.14 -7.73
N GLY A 34 -8.58 10.16 -8.25
CA GLY A 34 -7.63 10.34 -9.35
C GLY A 34 -6.34 11.09 -8.98
N GLU A 35 -6.17 11.44 -7.71
CA GLU A 35 -4.96 12.11 -7.20
C GLU A 35 -3.95 11.09 -6.66
N CYS A 36 -2.67 11.30 -6.96
CA CYS A 36 -1.54 10.56 -6.38
C CYS A 36 -0.69 11.52 -5.54
N VAL A 37 -0.52 11.19 -4.26
CA VAL A 37 0.26 11.98 -3.30
C VAL A 37 1.47 11.17 -2.84
N ALA A 38 2.68 11.71 -3.00
CA ALA A 38 3.88 11.10 -2.45
C ALA A 38 4.11 11.52 -1.00
N LEU A 39 4.39 10.54 -0.13
CA LEU A 39 4.92 10.80 1.21
C LEU A 39 6.44 10.89 1.12
N THR A 40 7.01 12.03 1.55
CA THR A 40 8.45 12.29 1.54
C THR A 40 9.00 12.50 2.95
N GLY A 41 10.29 12.66 3.07
CA GLY A 41 11.01 12.83 4.33
C GLY A 41 12.06 11.76 4.58
N PRO A 42 12.98 11.95 5.56
CA PRO A 42 14.08 11.05 5.84
C PRO A 42 13.62 9.64 6.24
N SER A 43 14.55 8.67 6.18
CA SER A 43 14.28 7.32 6.67
C SER A 43 13.90 7.35 8.15
N GLY A 44 12.91 6.55 8.54
CA GLY A 44 12.42 6.50 9.92
C GLY A 44 11.50 7.64 10.33
N VAL A 45 11.14 8.58 9.45
CA VAL A 45 10.25 9.72 9.74
C VAL A 45 8.78 9.32 9.99
N GLY A 46 8.42 8.07 9.71
CA GLY A 46 7.06 7.56 9.97
C GLY A 46 6.20 7.35 8.72
N LYS A 47 6.74 7.43 7.50
CA LYS A 47 5.97 7.22 6.25
C LYS A 47 5.18 5.91 6.25
N SER A 48 5.85 4.78 6.41
CA SER A 48 5.18 3.47 6.47
C SER A 48 4.30 3.31 7.72
N THR A 49 4.59 4.05 8.82
CA THR A 49 3.72 4.09 10.01
C THR A 49 2.39 4.75 9.68
N LEU A 50 2.40 5.89 8.97
CA LEU A 50 1.18 6.55 8.53
C LEU A 50 0.37 5.66 7.58
N MET A 51 1.01 5.04 6.58
CA MET A 51 0.32 4.08 5.70
C MET A 51 -0.32 2.94 6.47
N ARG A 52 0.37 2.38 7.46
CA ARG A 52 -0.17 1.30 8.30
C ARG A 52 -1.32 1.77 9.21
N MET A 53 -1.36 3.03 9.60
CA MET A 53 -2.52 3.61 10.30
C MET A 53 -3.69 3.80 9.34
N ILE A 54 -3.49 4.32 8.14
CA ILE A 54 -4.53 4.45 7.12
C ILE A 54 -5.10 3.06 6.76
N TYR A 55 -4.24 2.05 6.67
CA TYR A 55 -4.67 0.65 6.42
C TYR A 55 -5.31 -0.02 7.63
N GLY A 56 -5.35 0.64 8.81
CA GLY A 56 -5.93 0.11 10.04
C GLY A 56 -5.09 -0.97 10.73
N ASN A 57 -3.79 -1.09 10.41
CA ASN A 57 -2.87 -2.02 11.11
C ASN A 57 -2.35 -1.43 12.43
N TYR A 58 -2.29 -0.11 12.54
CA TYR A 58 -1.91 0.60 13.75
C TYR A 58 -3.01 1.59 14.14
N LEU A 59 -3.31 1.66 15.41
CA LEU A 59 -4.21 2.69 15.96
C LEU A 59 -3.46 4.02 16.05
N ALA A 60 -4.09 5.12 15.66
CA ALA A 60 -3.65 6.46 15.97
C ALA A 60 -3.79 6.73 17.47
N ALA A 61 -2.90 7.55 18.04
CA ALA A 61 -3.04 8.02 19.42
C ALA A 61 -4.09 9.13 19.53
N SER A 62 -4.23 9.94 18.49
CA SER A 62 -5.25 10.99 18.36
C SER A 62 -5.48 11.35 16.90
N GLY A 63 -6.52 12.14 16.61
CA GLY A 63 -6.91 12.58 15.28
C GLY A 63 -7.93 11.64 14.63
N ALA A 64 -8.20 11.88 13.34
CA ALA A 64 -9.13 11.08 12.54
C ALA A 64 -8.48 10.66 11.21
N ILE A 65 -8.84 9.49 10.72
CA ILE A 65 -8.43 8.97 9.40
C ILE A 65 -9.68 8.49 8.69
N GLN A 66 -10.06 9.18 7.62
CA GLN A 66 -11.20 8.81 6.78
C GLN A 66 -10.72 8.14 5.49
N VAL A 67 -11.34 7.02 5.12
CA VAL A 67 -11.19 6.37 3.82
C VAL A 67 -12.58 6.13 3.26
N GLY A 68 -12.95 6.86 2.22
CA GLY A 68 -14.34 6.94 1.81
C GLY A 68 -15.20 7.55 2.92
N GLU A 69 -16.18 6.81 3.38
CA GLU A 69 -17.07 7.21 4.46
C GLU A 69 -16.68 6.63 5.83
N LEU A 70 -15.64 5.77 5.88
CA LEU A 70 -15.25 5.07 7.10
C LEU A 70 -14.18 5.84 7.88
N ASP A 71 -14.42 6.11 9.16
CA ASP A 71 -13.39 6.55 10.11
C ASP A 71 -12.60 5.32 10.62
N VAL A 72 -11.41 5.14 10.06
CA VAL A 72 -10.52 4.01 10.35
C VAL A 72 -10.10 3.94 11.83
N VAL A 73 -10.04 5.10 12.51
CA VAL A 73 -9.61 5.16 13.92
C VAL A 73 -10.69 4.60 14.84
N ARG A 74 -11.95 4.78 14.47
CA ARG A 74 -13.12 4.37 15.28
C ARG A 74 -13.80 3.10 14.78
N ALA A 75 -13.40 2.62 13.59
CA ALA A 75 -14.01 1.48 12.93
C ALA A 75 -13.87 0.18 13.73
N ALA A 76 -14.91 -0.62 13.73
CA ALA A 76 -14.87 -1.98 14.26
C ALA A 76 -14.00 -2.90 13.36
N PRO A 77 -13.39 -3.97 13.91
CA PRO A 77 -12.53 -4.86 13.11
C PRO A 77 -13.20 -5.40 11.82
N ARG A 78 -14.49 -5.65 11.83
CA ARG A 78 -15.24 -6.11 10.65
C ARG A 78 -15.31 -5.07 9.55
N GLU A 79 -15.43 -3.78 9.92
CA GLU A 79 -15.45 -2.65 8.96
C GLU A 79 -14.08 -2.46 8.33
N ILE A 80 -13.00 -2.64 9.10
CA ILE A 80 -11.62 -2.63 8.56
C ILE A 80 -11.40 -3.78 7.58
N ILE A 81 -11.93 -4.98 7.85
CA ILE A 81 -11.84 -6.12 6.91
C ILE A 81 -12.61 -5.80 5.62
N ALA A 82 -13.82 -5.25 5.71
CA ALA A 82 -14.60 -4.85 4.54
C ALA A 82 -13.89 -3.74 3.74
N LEU A 83 -13.36 -2.71 4.43
CA LEU A 83 -12.59 -1.65 3.81
C LEU A 83 -11.42 -2.19 2.96
N ARG A 84 -10.63 -3.10 3.52
CA ARG A 84 -9.46 -3.71 2.83
C ARG A 84 -9.85 -4.62 1.68
N ARG A 85 -11.01 -5.25 1.77
CA ARG A 85 -11.52 -6.12 0.71
C ARG A 85 -12.07 -5.33 -0.47
N GLU A 86 -12.77 -4.23 -0.22
CA GLU A 86 -13.60 -3.54 -1.21
C GLU A 86 -13.03 -2.20 -1.69
N THR A 87 -12.35 -1.48 -0.80
CA THR A 87 -12.06 -0.05 -1.01
C THR A 87 -10.57 0.28 -1.00
N LEU A 88 -9.78 -0.33 -0.11
CA LEU A 88 -8.41 0.09 0.16
C LEU A 88 -7.39 -1.03 -0.15
N GLY A 89 -6.76 -0.95 -1.31
CA GLY A 89 -5.64 -1.82 -1.67
C GLY A 89 -4.33 -1.36 -1.03
N TYR A 90 -3.43 -2.31 -0.77
CA TYR A 90 -2.11 -2.02 -0.23
C TYR A 90 -1.01 -2.89 -0.84
N VAL A 91 -0.14 -2.27 -1.62
CA VAL A 91 1.13 -2.86 -2.04
C VAL A 91 2.17 -2.51 -0.98
N SER A 92 2.43 -3.44 -0.07
CA SER A 92 3.40 -3.28 1.01
C SER A 92 4.84 -3.53 0.50
N GLN A 93 5.83 -3.06 1.24
CA GLN A 93 7.25 -3.23 0.89
C GLN A 93 7.67 -4.70 0.71
N PHE A 94 7.03 -5.62 1.42
CA PHE A 94 7.31 -7.06 1.34
C PHE A 94 6.01 -7.84 1.11
N LEU A 95 6.07 -8.81 0.19
CA LEU A 95 4.98 -9.75 -0.02
C LEU A 95 4.71 -10.58 1.24
N ARG A 96 3.45 -10.58 1.68
CA ARG A 96 2.99 -11.42 2.78
C ARG A 96 1.92 -12.37 2.28
N VAL A 97 2.25 -13.64 2.24
CA VAL A 97 1.35 -14.70 1.75
C VAL A 97 1.39 -15.92 2.65
N VAL A 98 0.35 -16.72 2.56
CA VAL A 98 0.33 -18.04 3.19
C VAL A 98 1.28 -18.97 2.42
N PRO A 99 2.20 -19.67 3.09
CA PRO A 99 3.09 -20.63 2.42
C PRO A 99 2.31 -21.71 1.69
N ARG A 100 2.88 -22.24 0.60
CA ARG A 100 2.33 -23.33 -0.22
C ARG A 100 1.08 -22.98 -1.03
N VAL A 101 0.66 -21.72 -1.08
CA VAL A 101 -0.39 -21.26 -1.99
C VAL A 101 0.26 -20.93 -3.34
N PRO A 102 -0.27 -21.41 -4.47
CA PRO A 102 0.21 -21.08 -5.82
C PRO A 102 0.17 -19.57 -6.08
N THR A 103 1.12 -19.06 -6.85
CA THR A 103 1.21 -17.65 -7.22
C THR A 103 -0.05 -17.15 -7.91
N LEU A 104 -0.62 -17.96 -8.80
CA LEU A 104 -1.88 -17.61 -9.49
C LEU A 104 -3.01 -17.36 -8.48
N ASP A 105 -3.16 -18.24 -7.50
CA ASP A 105 -4.20 -18.11 -6.46
C ASP A 105 -3.94 -16.93 -5.52
N VAL A 106 -2.66 -16.64 -5.22
CA VAL A 106 -2.28 -15.45 -4.44
C VAL A 106 -2.71 -14.17 -5.13
N VAL A 107 -2.56 -14.09 -6.46
CA VAL A 107 -2.95 -12.90 -7.23
C VAL A 107 -4.46 -12.84 -7.46
N ALA A 108 -5.13 -13.97 -7.63
CA ALA A 108 -6.58 -14.04 -7.80
C ALA A 108 -7.37 -13.77 -6.50
N GLU A 109 -6.75 -13.99 -5.33
CA GLU A 109 -7.40 -13.94 -4.00
C GLU A 109 -8.24 -12.68 -3.77
N PRO A 110 -7.79 -11.43 -4.10
CA PRO A 110 -8.61 -10.25 -3.86
C PRO A 110 -9.96 -10.26 -4.58
N LEU A 111 -10.01 -10.80 -5.79
CA LEU A 111 -11.24 -10.92 -6.57
C LEU A 111 -12.12 -12.07 -6.05
N LEU A 112 -11.52 -13.20 -5.70
CA LEU A 112 -12.23 -14.34 -5.09
C LEU A 112 -12.87 -13.96 -3.75
N ALA A 113 -12.19 -13.16 -2.94
CA ALA A 113 -12.73 -12.65 -1.67
C ALA A 113 -13.95 -11.73 -1.85
N LEU A 114 -14.10 -11.12 -3.03
CA LEU A 114 -15.26 -10.32 -3.43
C LEU A 114 -16.40 -11.18 -4.04
N GLY A 115 -16.20 -12.49 -4.18
CA GLY A 115 -17.18 -13.40 -4.80
C GLY A 115 -17.19 -13.35 -6.32
N VAL A 116 -16.14 -12.81 -6.95
CA VAL A 116 -15.97 -12.87 -8.41
C VAL A 116 -15.77 -14.33 -8.82
N ASP A 117 -16.31 -14.70 -9.97
CA ASP A 117 -16.14 -16.03 -10.57
C ASP A 117 -14.66 -16.43 -10.67
N SER A 118 -14.37 -17.70 -10.38
CA SER A 118 -13.00 -18.23 -10.30
C SER A 118 -12.24 -18.07 -11.61
N ASP A 119 -12.91 -18.32 -12.76
CA ASP A 119 -12.23 -18.23 -14.05
C ASP A 119 -11.89 -16.77 -14.39
N VAL A 120 -12.82 -15.85 -14.10
CA VAL A 120 -12.61 -14.41 -14.28
C VAL A 120 -11.47 -13.89 -13.38
N ALA A 121 -11.44 -14.32 -12.11
CA ALA A 121 -10.39 -13.94 -11.17
C ALA A 121 -9.01 -14.46 -11.58
N GLN A 122 -8.95 -15.71 -12.06
CA GLN A 122 -7.72 -16.32 -12.55
C GLN A 122 -7.25 -15.70 -13.87
N ASP A 123 -8.15 -15.37 -14.78
CA ASP A 123 -7.78 -14.70 -16.05
C ASP A 123 -7.17 -13.31 -15.78
N ARG A 124 -7.74 -12.57 -14.85
CA ARG A 124 -7.15 -11.30 -14.40
C ARG A 124 -5.77 -11.51 -13.75
N ALA A 125 -5.61 -12.55 -12.96
CA ALA A 125 -4.32 -12.89 -12.35
C ALA A 125 -3.27 -13.26 -13.41
N ARG A 126 -3.63 -14.07 -14.44
CA ARG A 126 -2.74 -14.39 -15.57
C ARG A 126 -2.31 -13.15 -16.34
N GLU A 127 -3.25 -12.26 -16.65
CA GLU A 127 -2.98 -10.98 -17.30
C GLU A 127 -1.90 -10.19 -16.53
N LEU A 128 -2.08 -9.98 -15.24
CA LEU A 128 -1.17 -9.19 -14.42
C LEU A 128 0.20 -9.86 -14.24
N LEU A 129 0.24 -11.19 -14.06
CA LEU A 129 1.49 -11.94 -13.98
C LEU A 129 2.27 -11.85 -15.28
N THR A 130 1.59 -11.92 -16.44
CA THR A 130 2.21 -11.74 -17.76
C THR A 130 2.77 -10.34 -17.93
N ARG A 131 1.98 -9.30 -17.63
CA ARG A 131 2.40 -7.87 -17.68
C ARG A 131 3.64 -7.62 -16.84
N LEU A 132 3.72 -8.25 -15.66
CA LEU A 132 4.83 -8.09 -14.71
C LEU A 132 5.95 -9.14 -14.94
N ASN A 133 6.00 -9.78 -16.09
CA ASN A 133 7.06 -10.71 -16.50
C ASN A 133 7.33 -11.82 -15.47
N ILE A 134 6.28 -12.41 -14.88
CA ILE A 134 6.38 -13.63 -14.09
C ILE A 134 6.18 -14.83 -15.02
N PRO A 135 7.18 -15.69 -15.19
CA PRO A 135 7.08 -16.86 -16.08
C PRO A 135 5.92 -17.79 -15.68
N GLU A 136 5.21 -18.34 -16.66
CA GLU A 136 4.09 -19.27 -16.42
C GLU A 136 4.52 -20.50 -15.59
N THR A 137 5.76 -20.94 -15.74
CA THR A 137 6.34 -22.05 -14.96
C THR A 137 6.34 -21.79 -13.44
N LEU A 138 6.25 -20.53 -13.03
CA LEU A 138 6.21 -20.13 -11.63
C LEU A 138 4.78 -19.98 -11.07
N TRP A 139 3.75 -19.96 -11.93
CA TRP A 139 2.39 -19.67 -11.48
C TRP A 139 1.81 -20.72 -10.55
N GLY A 140 2.19 -21.99 -10.75
CA GLY A 140 1.81 -23.10 -9.88
C GLY A 140 2.64 -23.24 -8.59
N LEU A 141 3.71 -22.43 -8.44
CA LEU A 141 4.62 -22.49 -7.29
C LEU A 141 4.25 -21.41 -6.25
N SER A 142 4.63 -21.64 -4.99
CA SER A 142 4.46 -20.64 -3.96
C SER A 142 5.48 -19.51 -4.11
N PRO A 143 5.08 -18.23 -4.09
CA PRO A 143 5.99 -17.10 -4.26
C PRO A 143 6.98 -16.93 -3.11
N THR A 144 6.83 -17.67 -2.01
CA THR A 144 7.79 -17.63 -0.88
C THR A 144 9.17 -18.15 -1.26
N THR A 145 9.30 -18.88 -2.35
CA THR A 145 10.57 -19.44 -2.86
C THR A 145 11.22 -18.57 -3.94
N PHE A 146 10.58 -17.48 -4.34
CA PHE A 146 11.03 -16.62 -5.43
C PHE A 146 12.11 -15.63 -4.98
N SER A 147 12.83 -15.05 -5.94
CA SER A 147 13.72 -13.92 -5.71
C SER A 147 12.93 -12.71 -5.19
N GLY A 148 13.62 -11.77 -4.52
CA GLY A 148 12.98 -10.56 -3.98
C GLY A 148 12.26 -9.74 -5.06
N GLY A 149 12.83 -9.64 -6.27
CA GLY A 149 12.21 -8.94 -7.39
C GLY A 149 10.94 -9.65 -7.91
N GLU A 150 10.94 -10.98 -8.00
CA GLU A 150 9.76 -11.76 -8.37
C GLU A 150 8.67 -11.66 -7.31
N GLN A 151 9.03 -11.76 -6.03
CA GLN A 151 8.08 -11.55 -4.92
C GLN A 151 7.44 -10.16 -4.98
N GLN A 152 8.24 -9.12 -5.27
CA GLN A 152 7.73 -7.77 -5.40
C GLN A 152 6.76 -7.63 -6.58
N ARG A 153 7.05 -8.24 -7.74
CA ARG A 153 6.14 -8.25 -8.89
C ARG A 153 4.83 -8.98 -8.59
N VAL A 154 4.87 -10.11 -7.88
CA VAL A 154 3.67 -10.83 -7.42
C VAL A 154 2.87 -9.97 -6.44
N ASN A 155 3.53 -9.24 -5.53
CA ASN A 155 2.90 -8.32 -4.59
C ASN A 155 2.14 -7.20 -5.31
N ILE A 156 2.76 -6.64 -6.36
CA ILE A 156 2.15 -5.63 -7.23
C ILE A 156 0.96 -6.22 -7.98
N ALA A 157 1.13 -7.38 -8.64
CA ALA A 157 0.04 -8.07 -9.33
C ALA A 157 -1.19 -8.24 -8.43
N ARG A 158 -0.99 -8.75 -7.20
CA ARG A 158 -2.05 -8.91 -6.21
C ARG A 158 -2.69 -7.57 -5.83
N GLY A 159 -1.90 -6.52 -5.63
CA GLY A 159 -2.39 -5.19 -5.24
C GLY A 159 -3.21 -4.51 -6.33
N PHE A 160 -2.98 -4.86 -7.61
CA PHE A 160 -3.71 -4.32 -8.77
C PHE A 160 -4.74 -5.30 -9.36
N ALA A 161 -4.97 -6.47 -8.74
CA ALA A 161 -5.98 -7.43 -9.20
C ALA A 161 -7.39 -6.85 -9.15
N HIS A 162 -7.78 -6.24 -8.03
CA HIS A 162 -9.02 -5.52 -7.86
C HIS A 162 -8.82 -4.01 -8.15
N PRO A 163 -9.75 -3.32 -8.86
CA PRO A 163 -9.68 -1.89 -9.12
C PRO A 163 -10.10 -1.07 -7.88
N TYR A 164 -9.27 -1.08 -6.85
CA TYR A 164 -9.54 -0.37 -5.61
C TYR A 164 -9.77 1.12 -5.82
N PRO A 165 -10.80 1.73 -5.19
CA PRO A 165 -11.01 3.18 -5.16
C PRO A 165 -9.89 3.95 -4.44
N ALA A 166 -9.16 3.30 -3.53
CA ALA A 166 -8.01 3.86 -2.84
C ALA A 166 -6.83 2.87 -2.83
N LEU A 167 -5.60 3.36 -3.02
CA LEU A 167 -4.39 2.54 -3.04
C LEU A 167 -3.29 3.12 -2.17
N LEU A 168 -2.63 2.25 -1.41
CA LEU A 168 -1.40 2.55 -0.70
C LEU A 168 -0.24 1.80 -1.37
N LEU A 169 0.82 2.51 -1.75
CA LEU A 169 1.96 1.97 -2.48
C LEU A 169 3.25 2.24 -1.68
N ASP A 170 3.76 1.23 -0.95
CA ASP A 170 4.96 1.34 -0.11
C ASP A 170 6.17 0.80 -0.89
N GLU A 171 6.90 1.69 -1.55
CA GLU A 171 8.09 1.41 -2.36
C GLU A 171 7.84 0.40 -3.51
N PRO A 172 6.78 0.58 -4.34
CA PRO A 172 6.39 -0.43 -5.32
C PRO A 172 7.44 -0.68 -6.40
N THR A 173 8.33 0.28 -6.66
CA THR A 173 9.36 0.18 -7.70
C THR A 173 10.74 -0.22 -7.16
N ALA A 174 10.86 -0.47 -5.84
CA ALA A 174 12.12 -0.90 -5.25
C ALA A 174 12.54 -2.28 -5.79
N SER A 175 13.83 -2.44 -6.07
CA SER A 175 14.43 -3.69 -6.55
C SER A 175 13.90 -4.20 -7.90
N LEU A 176 13.24 -3.36 -8.70
CA LEU A 176 12.80 -3.68 -10.05
C LEU A 176 13.79 -3.18 -11.10
N ASP A 177 13.97 -3.98 -12.15
CA ASP A 177 14.65 -3.55 -13.37
C ASP A 177 13.82 -2.48 -14.13
N PRO A 178 14.43 -1.74 -15.08
CA PRO A 178 13.76 -0.65 -15.78
C PRO A 178 12.47 -1.05 -16.51
N VAL A 179 12.40 -2.28 -17.06
CA VAL A 179 11.24 -2.77 -17.83
C VAL A 179 10.07 -3.01 -16.89
N ASN A 180 10.29 -3.76 -15.82
CA ASN A 180 9.26 -4.04 -14.81
C ASN A 180 8.83 -2.76 -14.07
N ARG A 181 9.77 -1.83 -13.83
CA ARG A 181 9.44 -0.53 -13.26
C ARG A 181 8.49 0.26 -14.17
N ALA A 182 8.76 0.35 -15.48
CA ALA A 182 7.90 1.04 -16.41
C ALA A 182 6.46 0.48 -16.39
N GLU A 183 6.31 -0.85 -16.33
CA GLU A 183 5.01 -1.49 -16.24
C GLU A 183 4.26 -1.12 -14.95
N VAL A 184 4.97 -1.01 -13.82
CA VAL A 184 4.36 -0.55 -12.55
C VAL A 184 3.85 0.88 -12.69
N LEU A 185 4.60 1.79 -13.34
CA LEU A 185 4.16 3.16 -13.58
C LEU A 185 2.88 3.19 -14.43
N VAL A 186 2.80 2.35 -15.47
CA VAL A 186 1.58 2.18 -16.29
C VAL A 186 0.40 1.73 -15.42
N LEU A 187 0.56 0.71 -14.58
CA LEU A 187 -0.51 0.23 -13.68
C LEU A 187 -1.01 1.34 -12.73
N VAL A 188 -0.10 2.17 -12.22
CA VAL A 188 -0.47 3.31 -11.36
C VAL A 188 -1.23 4.37 -12.15
N HIS A 189 -0.78 4.71 -13.37
CA HIS A 189 -1.49 5.64 -14.25
C HIS A 189 -2.90 5.16 -14.59
N GLU A 190 -3.05 3.86 -14.90
CA GLU A 190 -4.36 3.25 -15.14
C GLU A 190 -5.28 3.34 -13.90
N ALA A 191 -4.73 3.13 -12.70
CA ALA A 191 -5.49 3.27 -11.45
C ALA A 191 -5.92 4.74 -11.23
N LYS A 192 -5.01 5.71 -11.43
CA LYS A 192 -5.32 7.16 -11.39
C LYS A 192 -6.43 7.51 -12.38
N ALA A 193 -6.31 7.04 -13.61
CA ALA A 193 -7.28 7.33 -14.67
C ALA A 193 -8.68 6.78 -14.37
N ARG A 194 -8.76 5.67 -13.62
CA ARG A 194 -10.02 5.12 -13.09
C ARG A 194 -10.57 5.88 -11.88
N GLY A 195 -9.85 6.89 -11.38
CA GLY A 195 -10.28 7.70 -10.24
C GLY A 195 -9.79 7.21 -8.88
N ALA A 196 -8.83 6.28 -8.82
CA ALA A 196 -8.28 5.84 -7.54
C ALA A 196 -7.51 6.97 -6.83
N ALA A 197 -7.76 7.13 -5.53
CA ALA A 197 -6.97 8.00 -4.66
C ALA A 197 -5.72 7.23 -4.19
N ILE A 198 -4.52 7.75 -4.49
CA ILE A 198 -3.28 7.02 -4.28
C ILE A 198 -2.35 7.75 -3.31
N ILE A 199 -1.87 7.05 -2.29
CA ILE A 199 -0.76 7.49 -1.45
C ILE A 199 0.42 6.59 -1.71
N GLY A 200 1.58 7.16 -2.10
CA GLY A 200 2.77 6.41 -2.44
C GLY A 200 4.02 6.84 -1.66
N ILE A 201 4.89 5.89 -1.36
CA ILE A 201 6.28 6.12 -0.97
C ILE A 201 7.14 5.67 -2.14
N PHE A 202 7.86 6.61 -2.75
CA PHE A 202 8.76 6.34 -3.87
C PHE A 202 10.13 6.92 -3.54
N HIS A 203 11.17 6.07 -3.53
CA HIS A 203 12.55 6.54 -3.36
C HIS A 203 13.10 7.19 -4.62
N ASP A 204 12.63 6.73 -5.77
CA ASP A 204 13.01 7.25 -7.06
C ASP A 204 12.29 8.58 -7.36
N LYS A 205 13.09 9.63 -7.54
CA LYS A 205 12.60 10.98 -7.84
C LYS A 205 11.83 11.01 -9.16
N ALA A 206 12.34 10.32 -10.21
CA ALA A 206 11.70 10.31 -11.52
C ALA A 206 10.29 9.67 -11.45
N ALA A 207 10.13 8.55 -10.72
CA ALA A 207 8.81 7.95 -10.51
C ALA A 207 7.85 8.88 -9.75
N ARG A 208 8.34 9.64 -8.77
CA ARG A 208 7.51 10.64 -8.06
C ARG A 208 7.05 11.75 -8.97
N GLU A 209 7.97 12.33 -9.74
CA GLU A 209 7.69 13.43 -10.66
C GLU A 209 6.72 13.01 -11.78
N GLU A 210 6.77 11.74 -12.20
CA GLU A 210 5.90 11.19 -13.22
C GLU A 210 4.48 10.89 -12.71
N LEU A 211 4.38 10.27 -11.52
CA LEU A 211 3.12 9.74 -11.00
C LEU A 211 2.34 10.70 -10.12
N CYS A 212 3.06 11.49 -9.29
CA CYS A 212 2.44 12.19 -8.18
C CYS A 212 2.11 13.63 -8.55
N ASP A 213 0.92 14.06 -8.15
CA ASP A 213 0.44 15.42 -8.36
C ASP A 213 1.06 16.40 -7.35
N ARG A 214 1.43 15.90 -6.17
CA ARG A 214 2.13 16.65 -5.12
C ARG A 214 2.83 15.73 -4.12
N GLU A 215 3.70 16.33 -3.32
CA GLU A 215 4.41 15.68 -2.23
C GLU A 215 3.96 16.24 -0.86
N VAL A 216 3.98 15.38 0.15
CA VAL A 216 3.77 15.76 1.56
C VAL A 216 4.98 15.31 2.35
N ASP A 217 5.73 16.28 2.88
CA ASP A 217 6.88 16.00 3.74
C ASP A 217 6.42 15.69 5.17
N LEU A 218 6.58 14.44 5.59
CA LEU A 218 6.26 14.03 6.96
C LEU A 218 7.24 14.57 8.00
N GLY A 219 8.40 15.10 7.59
CA GLY A 219 9.31 15.80 8.50
C GLY A 219 8.67 16.97 9.21
N ALA A 220 7.68 17.63 8.57
CA ALA A 220 6.91 18.72 9.17
C ALA A 220 6.05 18.30 10.37
N PHE A 221 5.75 17.01 10.52
CA PHE A 221 4.91 16.45 11.58
C PHE A 221 5.69 15.65 12.63
N THR A 222 7.03 15.62 12.55
CA THR A 222 7.84 14.99 13.57
C THR A 222 8.23 16.00 14.64
N THR A 223 8.02 15.66 15.89
CA THR A 223 8.71 16.34 16.99
C THR A 223 10.18 15.93 16.88
N GLY A 224 11.08 16.89 16.62
CA GLY A 224 12.50 16.63 16.42
C GLY A 224 13.00 15.61 17.44
N ARG A 225 13.53 14.49 16.96
CA ARG A 225 14.36 13.64 17.80
C ARG A 225 15.50 14.52 18.26
N ALA A 226 15.49 14.89 19.54
CA ALA A 226 16.70 15.34 20.20
C ALA A 226 17.78 14.29 19.90
N ALA A 227 18.85 14.73 19.27
CA ALA A 227 20.00 13.91 18.93
C ALA A 227 20.64 13.30 20.18
#